data_57c007e863bc2b7d270f33ed27e53c5f
#
_entry.id   57c007e863bc2b7d270f33ed27e53c5f
#
_cell.length_a   1.000
_cell.length_b   1.000
_cell.length_c   1.000
_cell.angle_alpha   90.00
_cell.angle_beta   90.00
_cell.angle_gamma   90.00
#
_symmetry.space_group_name_H-M   'P 1'
#
loop_
_entity.id
_entity.type
_entity.pdbx_description
1 polymer ?
#
loop_
_entity_poly.entity_id
_entity_poly.type
_entity_poly.pdbx_seq_one_letter_code
_entity_poly.pdbx_strand_id
1 'polypeptide(L)'
;PKFLTYQADKMENYLYDYVLSYDGKTSKYINNYFGWDNSHSNNLDNKYSGKAFRPSICILICTSLAGTLEMALPPSISVELVHNFSLIHDDIEDNDKVRRHKPTLWTVWGIPKAIITGNSILVLGNKVLNEMLSNGSSKNDLYKSQMVLTESYLKMMEGQFLDISFEKEKKISEEKYLKMISLKTGALIECSVILGAIASKANLNSKTYNEFSYFGKNIGLLFQIRDDLLGVWGTDKTGKPVGADIKRKKKSLPIILTLNSSNISASNKVSQIMSKER
;
A
#
# COMPACT_ATOMS: atom_id res chain seq x y z
N PRO A 1 10.88 -12.79 -13.20
CA PRO A 1 12.03 -13.64 -12.98
C PRO A 1 11.72 -14.62 -11.85
N LYS A 2 12.13 -15.89 -12.00
CA LYS A 2 11.83 -17.01 -11.07
C LYS A 2 12.12 -16.69 -9.58
N PHE A 3 13.15 -15.89 -9.31
CA PHE A 3 13.52 -15.48 -7.96
C PHE A 3 12.42 -14.64 -7.25
N LEU A 4 11.88 -13.64 -7.93
CA LEU A 4 10.80 -12.80 -7.35
C LEU A 4 9.51 -13.59 -7.13
N THR A 5 9.20 -14.54 -8.02
CA THR A 5 8.04 -15.42 -7.87
C THR A 5 8.19 -16.32 -6.64
N TYR A 6 9.36 -16.93 -6.45
CA TYR A 6 9.65 -17.77 -5.29
C TYR A 6 9.52 -16.99 -3.97
N GLN A 7 10.08 -15.77 -3.93
CA GLN A 7 9.98 -14.92 -2.73
C GLN A 7 8.54 -14.50 -2.43
N ALA A 8 7.77 -14.19 -3.46
CA ALA A 8 6.36 -13.84 -3.31
C ALA A 8 5.55 -15.03 -2.76
N ASP A 9 5.76 -16.23 -3.27
CA ASP A 9 5.07 -17.45 -2.80
C ASP A 9 5.42 -17.73 -1.32
N LYS A 10 6.67 -17.59 -0.91
CA LYS A 10 7.09 -17.79 0.49
C LYS A 10 6.49 -16.74 1.41
N MET A 11 6.47 -15.48 0.98
CA MET A 11 5.86 -14.39 1.71
C MET A 11 4.34 -14.62 1.87
N GLU A 12 3.66 -15.04 0.79
CA GLU A 12 2.23 -15.32 0.82
C GLU A 12 1.88 -16.45 1.79
N ASN A 13 2.66 -17.55 1.79
CA ASN A 13 2.47 -18.63 2.73
C ASN A 13 2.67 -18.16 4.18
N TYR A 14 3.70 -17.38 4.45
CA TYR A 14 3.96 -16.84 5.78
C TYR A 14 2.85 -15.88 6.25
N LEU A 15 2.37 -15.01 5.35
CA LEU A 15 1.23 -14.13 5.61
C LEU A 15 -0.03 -14.96 5.94
N TYR A 16 -0.29 -15.99 5.17
CA TYR A 16 -1.41 -16.90 5.36
C TYR A 16 -1.35 -17.57 6.74
N ASP A 17 -0.24 -18.23 7.06
CA ASP A 17 -0.04 -18.93 8.33
C ASP A 17 -0.14 -17.97 9.52
N TYR A 18 0.47 -16.77 9.39
CA TYR A 18 0.42 -15.76 10.45
C TYR A 18 -1.01 -15.25 10.70
N VAL A 19 -1.75 -14.94 9.66
CA VAL A 19 -3.13 -14.44 9.80
C VAL A 19 -4.06 -15.53 10.32
N LEU A 20 -3.91 -16.77 9.87
CA LEU A 20 -4.72 -17.89 10.36
C LEU A 20 -4.40 -18.27 11.81
N SER A 21 -3.21 -17.98 12.30
CA SER A 21 -2.87 -18.20 13.72
C SER A 21 -3.64 -17.26 14.66
N TYR A 22 -4.28 -16.22 14.11
CA TYR A 22 -5.09 -15.30 14.89
C TYR A 22 -6.52 -15.84 15.04
N ASP A 23 -6.92 -16.19 16.27
CA ASP A 23 -8.21 -16.81 16.63
C ASP A 23 -9.24 -15.82 17.24
N GLY A 24 -8.96 -14.51 17.18
CA GLY A 24 -9.83 -13.47 17.70
C GLY A 24 -11.17 -13.38 16.95
N LYS A 25 -12.17 -12.73 17.56
CA LYS A 25 -13.52 -12.58 16.99
C LYS A 25 -13.57 -11.90 15.61
N THR A 26 -12.53 -11.16 15.24
CA THR A 26 -12.41 -10.54 13.92
C THR A 26 -11.76 -11.43 12.88
N SER A 27 -11.22 -12.61 13.26
CA SER A 27 -10.49 -13.52 12.36
C SER A 27 -11.29 -13.88 11.10
N LYS A 28 -12.59 -14.19 11.25
CA LYS A 28 -13.44 -14.52 10.11
C LYS A 28 -13.58 -13.39 9.09
N TYR A 29 -13.58 -12.13 9.50
CA TYR A 29 -13.68 -10.98 8.61
C TYR A 29 -12.34 -10.72 7.93
N ILE A 30 -11.22 -10.95 8.64
CA ILE A 30 -9.87 -10.86 8.09
C ILE A 30 -9.68 -11.95 7.04
N ASN A 31 -10.03 -13.20 7.33
CA ASN A 31 -9.93 -14.32 6.40
C ASN A 31 -10.81 -14.10 5.16
N ASN A 32 -12.03 -13.59 5.34
CA ASN A 32 -12.91 -13.23 4.23
C ASN A 32 -12.29 -12.13 3.34
N TYR A 33 -11.69 -11.09 3.95
CA TYR A 33 -11.02 -10.02 3.22
C TYR A 33 -9.88 -10.55 2.33
N PHE A 34 -9.06 -11.45 2.86
CA PHE A 34 -7.97 -12.07 2.10
C PHE A 34 -8.45 -13.15 1.12
N GLY A 35 -9.71 -13.60 1.23
CA GLY A 35 -10.28 -14.67 0.41
C GLY A 35 -9.88 -16.07 0.89
N TRP A 36 -9.52 -16.21 2.17
CA TRP A 36 -9.13 -17.48 2.82
C TRP A 36 -10.25 -18.12 3.63
N ASP A 37 -11.47 -17.67 3.44
CA ASP A 37 -12.64 -18.24 4.07
C ASP A 37 -13.02 -19.56 3.41
N ASN A 38 -12.89 -20.68 4.12
CA ASN A 38 -13.12 -22.05 3.65
C ASN A 38 -14.59 -22.37 3.29
N SER A 39 -15.50 -21.39 3.30
CA SER A 39 -16.92 -21.63 3.14
C SER A 39 -17.36 -21.95 1.68
N HIS A 40 -16.52 -21.75 0.67
CA HIS A 40 -17.00 -21.86 -0.74
C HIS A 40 -16.02 -22.37 -1.82
N SER A 41 -14.87 -22.98 -1.51
CA SER A 41 -14.17 -23.68 -2.62
C SER A 41 -13.10 -24.68 -2.20
N ASN A 42 -13.21 -25.90 -2.73
CA ASN A 42 -12.12 -26.88 -2.81
C ASN A 42 -11.05 -26.51 -3.87
N ASN A 43 -10.93 -25.22 -4.24
CA ASN A 43 -10.00 -24.78 -5.26
C ASN A 43 -8.82 -24.07 -4.62
N LEU A 44 -7.64 -24.64 -4.77
CA LEU A 44 -6.31 -24.07 -4.50
C LEU A 44 -6.01 -22.74 -5.25
N ASP A 45 -6.99 -22.19 -5.97
CA ASP A 45 -6.88 -20.95 -6.74
C ASP A 45 -7.20 -19.68 -5.95
N ASN A 46 -7.43 -19.76 -4.64
CA ASN A 46 -7.65 -18.59 -3.77
C ASN A 46 -6.35 -17.94 -3.32
N LYS A 47 -5.43 -17.73 -4.24
CA LYS A 47 -4.22 -16.95 -4.00
C LYS A 47 -4.58 -15.51 -3.64
N TYR A 48 -3.84 -14.95 -2.69
CA TYR A 48 -3.87 -13.53 -2.39
C TYR A 48 -3.67 -12.72 -3.68
N SER A 49 -4.65 -11.91 -4.06
CA SER A 49 -4.64 -11.21 -5.36
C SER A 49 -3.79 -9.94 -5.39
N GLY A 50 -2.98 -9.70 -4.35
CA GLY A 50 -2.07 -8.57 -4.25
C GLY A 50 -0.81 -8.75 -5.09
N LYS A 51 -0.27 -7.64 -5.63
CA LYS A 51 1.01 -7.67 -6.36
C LYS A 51 2.22 -7.84 -5.43
N ALA A 52 2.02 -7.84 -4.11
CA ALA A 52 3.03 -7.95 -3.07
C ALA A 52 4.28 -7.04 -3.30
N PHE A 53 4.06 -5.85 -3.93
CA PHE A 53 5.16 -4.97 -4.36
C PHE A 53 5.99 -4.48 -3.18
N ARG A 54 5.33 -4.02 -2.11
CA ARG A 54 5.99 -3.52 -0.90
C ARG A 54 6.76 -4.61 -0.16
N PRO A 55 6.18 -5.78 0.13
CA PRO A 55 6.91 -6.91 0.69
C PRO A 55 8.11 -7.32 -0.16
N SER A 56 7.94 -7.38 -1.48
CA SER A 56 9.03 -7.75 -2.40
C SER A 56 10.21 -6.78 -2.34
N ILE A 57 9.95 -5.48 -2.20
CA ILE A 57 11.02 -4.48 -1.99
C ILE A 57 11.75 -4.74 -0.67
N CYS A 58 11.02 -4.96 0.42
CA CYS A 58 11.61 -5.25 1.73
C CYS A 58 12.54 -6.48 1.67
N ILE A 59 12.05 -7.56 1.08
CA ILE A 59 12.82 -8.80 0.90
C ILE A 59 14.05 -8.55 0.00
N LEU A 60 13.86 -7.86 -1.12
CA LEU A 60 14.94 -7.56 -2.06
C LEU A 60 16.06 -6.76 -1.40
N ILE A 61 15.73 -5.71 -0.66
CA ILE A 61 16.74 -4.90 0.06
C ILE A 61 17.46 -5.72 1.11
N CYS A 62 16.73 -6.49 1.93
CA CYS A 62 17.34 -7.33 2.94
C CYS A 62 18.34 -8.33 2.34
N THR A 63 17.91 -9.05 1.31
CA THR A 63 18.75 -10.07 0.65
C THR A 63 19.92 -9.47 -0.14
N SER A 64 19.77 -8.26 -0.70
CA SER A 64 20.85 -7.52 -1.37
C SER A 64 21.95 -7.06 -0.40
N LEU A 65 21.61 -6.92 0.87
CA LEU A 65 22.53 -6.61 1.97
C LEU A 65 23.02 -7.85 2.74
N ALA A 66 23.00 -9.01 2.10
CA ALA A 66 23.40 -10.30 2.64
C ALA A 66 22.53 -10.81 3.82
N GLY A 67 21.35 -10.24 4.06
CA GLY A 67 20.34 -10.84 4.93
C GLY A 67 19.65 -12.04 4.29
N THR A 68 18.94 -12.83 5.09
CA THR A 68 18.17 -13.98 4.60
C THR A 68 16.70 -13.63 4.38
N LEU A 69 16.00 -14.51 3.66
CA LEU A 69 14.55 -14.37 3.46
C LEU A 69 13.81 -14.38 4.80
N GLU A 70 14.18 -15.28 5.70
CA GLU A 70 13.55 -15.45 7.02
C GLU A 70 13.66 -14.17 7.87
N MET A 71 14.80 -13.46 7.77
CA MET A 71 14.97 -12.17 8.44
C MET A 71 14.05 -11.10 7.87
N ALA A 72 13.75 -11.15 6.58
CA ALA A 72 12.91 -10.17 5.89
C ALA A 72 11.41 -10.45 6.03
N LEU A 73 10.98 -11.70 6.32
CA LEU A 73 9.57 -12.08 6.34
C LEU A 73 8.74 -11.25 7.35
N PRO A 74 9.10 -11.13 8.65
CA PRO A 74 8.28 -10.36 9.59
C PRO A 74 8.08 -8.89 9.17
N PRO A 75 9.13 -8.11 8.81
CA PRO A 75 8.91 -6.74 8.37
C PRO A 75 8.19 -6.63 7.02
N SER A 76 8.37 -7.57 6.10
CA SER A 76 7.65 -7.57 4.82
C SER A 76 6.14 -7.80 5.01
N ILE A 77 5.76 -8.74 5.88
CA ILE A 77 4.36 -8.99 6.24
C ILE A 77 3.75 -7.80 6.99
N SER A 78 4.52 -7.20 7.88
CA SER A 78 4.09 -6.01 8.61
C SER A 78 3.65 -4.90 7.66
N VAL A 79 4.49 -4.57 6.67
CA VAL A 79 4.17 -3.56 5.67
C VAL A 79 2.94 -3.94 4.84
N GLU A 80 2.80 -5.21 4.47
CA GLU A 80 1.65 -5.68 3.68
C GLU A 80 0.35 -5.62 4.48
N LEU A 81 0.37 -5.98 5.76
CA LEU A 81 -0.79 -5.85 6.63
C LEU A 81 -1.19 -4.38 6.81
N VAL A 82 -0.23 -3.49 7.06
CA VAL A 82 -0.48 -2.03 7.14
C VAL A 82 -1.04 -1.50 5.81
N HIS A 83 -0.55 -1.96 4.67
CA HIS A 83 -1.12 -1.59 3.38
C HIS A 83 -2.58 -2.08 3.24
N ASN A 84 -2.87 -3.33 3.61
CA ASN A 84 -4.23 -3.86 3.49
C ASN A 84 -5.21 -3.19 4.46
N PHE A 85 -4.77 -2.83 5.67
CA PHE A 85 -5.54 -1.96 6.57
C PHE A 85 -5.97 -0.67 5.84
N SER A 86 -5.00 0.03 5.22
CA SER A 86 -5.30 1.30 4.53
C SER A 86 -6.28 1.12 3.37
N LEU A 87 -6.21 0.00 2.63
CA LEU A 87 -7.15 -0.29 1.54
C LEU A 87 -8.58 -0.49 2.04
N ILE A 88 -8.78 -1.13 3.20
CA ILE A 88 -10.12 -1.32 3.77
C ILE A 88 -10.75 0.01 4.16
N HIS A 89 -9.97 0.94 4.74
CA HIS A 89 -10.45 2.25 5.12
C HIS A 89 -10.67 3.15 3.90
N ASP A 90 -9.75 3.15 2.95
CA ASP A 90 -9.84 3.84 1.66
C ASP A 90 -11.13 3.45 0.90
N ASP A 91 -11.49 2.15 0.87
CA ASP A 91 -12.74 1.68 0.26
C ASP A 91 -13.99 2.33 0.90
N ILE A 92 -13.98 2.55 2.22
CA ILE A 92 -15.08 3.20 2.93
C ILE A 92 -15.12 4.70 2.63
N GLU A 93 -13.97 5.37 2.69
CA GLU A 93 -13.79 6.81 2.49
C GLU A 93 -14.16 7.22 1.07
N ASP A 94 -13.76 6.42 0.07
CA ASP A 94 -14.04 6.64 -1.35
C ASP A 94 -15.41 6.09 -1.79
N ASN A 95 -16.17 5.42 -0.91
CA ASN A 95 -17.41 4.70 -1.22
C ASN A 95 -17.23 3.65 -2.33
N ASP A 96 -16.06 3.02 -2.41
CA ASP A 96 -15.74 1.99 -3.40
C ASP A 96 -16.45 0.68 -3.03
N LYS A 97 -17.38 0.24 -3.89
CA LYS A 97 -18.16 -0.99 -3.67
C LYS A 97 -17.44 -2.26 -4.14
N VAL A 98 -16.46 -2.10 -5.02
CA VAL A 98 -15.74 -3.21 -5.65
C VAL A 98 -14.25 -2.90 -5.70
N ARG A 99 -13.41 -3.85 -5.25
CA ARG A 99 -11.95 -3.81 -5.36
C ARG A 99 -11.45 -5.13 -5.94
N ARG A 100 -10.60 -5.07 -6.97
CA ARG A 100 -10.04 -6.28 -7.64
C ARG A 100 -11.11 -7.29 -8.03
N HIS A 101 -12.21 -6.81 -8.62
CA HIS A 101 -13.37 -7.59 -9.05
C HIS A 101 -14.16 -8.30 -7.93
N LYS A 102 -13.88 -8.00 -6.66
CA LYS A 102 -14.60 -8.53 -5.49
C LYS A 102 -15.34 -7.40 -4.77
N PRO A 103 -16.50 -7.66 -4.15
CA PRO A 103 -17.14 -6.70 -3.25
C PRO A 103 -16.18 -6.27 -2.13
N THR A 104 -16.21 -4.99 -1.76
CA THR A 104 -15.42 -4.48 -0.65
C THR A 104 -15.99 -4.94 0.70
N LEU A 105 -15.15 -4.98 1.73
CA LEU A 105 -15.52 -5.52 3.03
C LEU A 105 -16.73 -4.79 3.64
N TRP A 106 -16.79 -3.45 3.48
CA TRP A 106 -17.89 -2.66 4.03
C TRP A 106 -19.23 -2.90 3.33
N THR A 107 -19.23 -3.28 2.06
CA THR A 107 -20.48 -3.63 1.35
C THR A 107 -21.05 -4.97 1.79
N VAL A 108 -20.19 -5.90 2.22
CA VAL A 108 -20.59 -7.23 2.68
C VAL A 108 -20.99 -7.23 4.16
N TRP A 109 -20.20 -6.55 5.00
CA TRP A 109 -20.33 -6.65 6.46
C TRP A 109 -20.76 -5.36 7.17
N GLY A 110 -20.89 -4.27 6.42
CA GLY A 110 -21.18 -2.94 6.94
C GLY A 110 -19.95 -2.19 7.44
N ILE A 111 -20.06 -0.86 7.47
CA ILE A 111 -18.97 0.06 7.83
C ILE A 111 -18.35 -0.23 9.22
N PRO A 112 -19.13 -0.44 10.32
CA PRO A 112 -18.53 -0.64 11.63
C PRO A 112 -17.62 -1.86 11.70
N LYS A 113 -18.02 -2.98 11.07
CA LYS A 113 -17.21 -4.20 11.04
C LYS A 113 -15.98 -4.05 10.16
N ALA A 114 -16.10 -3.35 9.05
CA ALA A 114 -14.97 -3.07 8.16
C ALA A 114 -13.90 -2.22 8.87
N ILE A 115 -14.31 -1.15 9.58
CA ILE A 115 -13.38 -0.33 10.39
C ILE A 115 -12.65 -1.18 11.44
N ILE A 116 -13.40 -1.98 12.22
CA ILE A 116 -12.79 -2.82 13.25
C ILE A 116 -11.84 -3.85 12.63
N THR A 117 -12.20 -4.43 11.49
CA THR A 117 -11.34 -5.39 10.79
C THR A 117 -10.05 -4.73 10.30
N GLY A 118 -10.15 -3.54 9.69
CA GLY A 118 -8.97 -2.76 9.30
C GLY A 118 -8.07 -2.49 10.49
N ASN A 119 -8.61 -2.00 11.61
CA ASN A 119 -7.83 -1.75 12.82
C ASN A 119 -7.18 -3.03 13.37
N SER A 120 -7.87 -4.18 13.31
CA SER A 120 -7.29 -5.46 13.72
C SER A 120 -6.10 -5.86 12.85
N ILE A 121 -6.19 -5.65 11.52
CA ILE A 121 -5.09 -5.90 10.58
C ILE A 121 -3.91 -4.97 10.85
N LEU A 122 -4.15 -3.68 11.15
CA LEU A 122 -3.09 -2.74 11.55
C LEU A 122 -2.34 -3.22 12.80
N VAL A 123 -3.08 -3.66 13.82
CA VAL A 123 -2.48 -4.17 15.06
C VAL A 123 -1.70 -5.46 14.80
N LEU A 124 -2.21 -6.37 13.97
CA LEU A 124 -1.47 -7.58 13.55
C LEU A 124 -0.19 -7.21 12.81
N GLY A 125 -0.23 -6.18 11.94
CA GLY A 125 0.96 -5.67 11.26
C GLY A 125 2.04 -5.15 12.23
N ASN A 126 1.65 -4.48 13.30
CA ASN A 126 2.60 -4.07 14.35
C ASN A 126 3.10 -5.29 15.16
N LYS A 127 2.21 -6.23 15.47
CA LYS A 127 2.53 -7.41 16.28
C LYS A 127 3.54 -8.33 15.61
N VAL A 128 3.43 -8.54 14.29
CA VAL A 128 4.32 -9.45 13.55
C VAL A 128 5.78 -9.01 13.57
N LEU A 129 6.06 -7.72 13.74
CA LEU A 129 7.46 -7.25 13.87
C LEU A 129 8.19 -7.88 15.06
N ASN A 130 7.49 -8.29 16.13
CA ASN A 130 8.13 -8.94 17.27
C ASN A 130 8.82 -10.26 16.88
N GLU A 131 8.39 -10.91 15.79
CA GLU A 131 9.02 -12.13 15.29
C GLU A 131 10.44 -11.90 14.75
N MET A 132 10.84 -10.64 14.51
CA MET A 132 12.23 -10.29 14.21
C MET A 132 13.19 -10.77 15.30
N LEU A 133 12.75 -10.77 16.57
CA LEU A 133 13.59 -11.26 17.68
C LEU A 133 13.88 -12.74 17.57
N SER A 134 12.90 -13.54 17.15
CA SER A 134 13.05 -14.99 16.92
C SER A 134 14.01 -15.27 15.75
N ASN A 135 14.10 -14.33 14.79
CA ASN A 135 15.03 -14.40 13.67
C ASN A 135 16.39 -13.75 13.98
N GLY A 136 16.65 -13.51 15.27
CA GLY A 136 17.95 -13.06 15.77
C GLY A 136 18.23 -11.56 15.62
N SER A 137 17.22 -10.73 15.35
CA SER A 137 17.36 -9.28 15.44
C SER A 137 17.50 -8.81 16.87
N SER A 138 18.20 -7.70 17.10
CA SER A 138 18.32 -7.10 18.42
C SER A 138 17.04 -6.37 18.83
N LYS A 139 16.86 -6.13 20.13
CA LYS A 139 15.77 -5.27 20.64
C LYS A 139 15.82 -3.87 20.03
N ASN A 140 17.02 -3.35 19.76
CA ASN A 140 17.22 -2.06 19.13
C ASN A 140 16.74 -2.06 17.67
N ASP A 141 16.97 -3.13 16.92
CA ASP A 141 16.49 -3.27 15.54
C ASP A 141 14.95 -3.36 15.52
N LEU A 142 14.36 -4.11 16.45
CA LEU A 142 12.90 -4.15 16.61
C LEU A 142 12.34 -2.76 16.93
N TYR A 143 12.93 -2.05 17.90
CA TYR A 143 12.50 -0.70 18.27
C TYR A 143 12.57 0.26 17.07
N LYS A 144 13.69 0.27 16.33
CA LYS A 144 13.84 1.07 15.12
C LYS A 144 12.79 0.72 14.07
N SER A 145 12.52 -0.57 13.89
CA SER A 145 11.53 -1.05 12.91
C SER A 145 10.11 -0.60 13.28
N GLN A 146 9.74 -0.66 14.55
CA GLN A 146 8.45 -0.18 15.05
C GLN A 146 8.30 1.34 14.85
N MET A 147 9.35 2.11 15.14
CA MET A 147 9.35 3.56 14.91
C MET A 147 9.18 3.91 13.45
N VAL A 148 9.98 3.29 12.55
CA VAL A 148 9.90 3.51 11.10
C VAL A 148 8.52 3.14 10.57
N LEU A 149 7.95 2.02 10.97
CA LEU A 149 6.61 1.60 10.56
C LEU A 149 5.55 2.60 11.02
N THR A 150 5.57 2.97 12.31
CA THR A 150 4.58 3.87 12.93
C THR A 150 4.60 5.24 12.26
N GLU A 151 5.76 5.84 12.08
CA GLU A 151 5.92 7.12 11.38
C GLU A 151 5.44 7.04 9.93
N SER A 152 5.67 5.91 9.26
CA SER A 152 5.31 5.74 7.85
C SER A 152 3.80 5.62 7.66
N TYR A 153 3.09 4.86 8.50
CA TYR A 153 1.64 4.81 8.34
C TYR A 153 0.96 6.09 8.87
N LEU A 154 1.53 6.81 9.82
CA LEU A 154 1.05 8.14 10.19
C LEU A 154 1.15 9.11 9.00
N LYS A 155 2.29 9.16 8.30
CA LYS A 155 2.46 9.93 7.06
C LYS A 155 1.46 9.49 5.99
N MET A 156 1.22 8.19 5.85
CA MET A 156 0.23 7.65 4.90
C MET A 156 -1.19 8.16 5.22
N MET A 157 -1.59 8.19 6.49
CA MET A 157 -2.88 8.76 6.93
C MET A 157 -2.97 10.27 6.63
N GLU A 158 -1.90 11.03 6.88
CA GLU A 158 -1.84 12.46 6.49
C GLU A 158 -2.00 12.63 4.98
N GLY A 159 -1.37 11.76 4.18
CA GLY A 159 -1.50 11.76 2.73
C GLY A 159 -2.93 11.46 2.27
N GLN A 160 -3.61 10.53 2.91
CA GLN A 160 -5.03 10.22 2.67
C GLN A 160 -5.93 11.39 3.04
N PHE A 161 -5.70 12.04 4.19
CA PHE A 161 -6.42 13.24 4.59
C PHE A 161 -6.29 14.36 3.55
N LEU A 162 -5.08 14.57 3.00
CA LEU A 162 -4.86 15.56 1.93
C LEU A 162 -5.62 15.17 0.65
N ASP A 163 -5.60 13.89 0.26
CA ASP A 163 -6.29 13.40 -0.95
C ASP A 163 -7.80 13.68 -0.86
N ILE A 164 -8.44 13.33 0.27
CA ILE A 164 -9.85 13.64 0.53
C ILE A 164 -10.10 15.17 0.53
N SER A 165 -9.22 15.94 1.16
CA SER A 165 -9.35 17.39 1.21
C SER A 165 -9.30 18.03 -0.18
N PHE A 166 -8.45 17.49 -1.05
CA PHE A 166 -8.28 17.98 -2.41
C PHE A 166 -9.51 17.75 -3.30
N GLU A 167 -10.40 16.81 -2.97
CA GLU A 167 -11.64 16.64 -3.74
C GLU A 167 -12.46 17.91 -3.84
N LYS A 168 -12.46 18.72 -2.77
CA LYS A 168 -13.20 19.98 -2.66
C LYS A 168 -12.47 21.19 -3.25
N GLU A 169 -11.15 21.09 -3.46
CA GLU A 169 -10.36 22.20 -4.01
C GLU A 169 -10.57 22.32 -5.53
N LYS A 170 -10.82 23.52 -6.05
CA LYS A 170 -10.95 23.74 -7.51
C LYS A 170 -9.62 23.57 -8.23
N LYS A 171 -8.54 24.05 -7.63
CA LYS A 171 -7.17 23.99 -8.18
C LYS A 171 -6.19 23.50 -7.13
N ILE A 172 -5.33 22.59 -7.50
CA ILE A 172 -4.25 22.07 -6.66
C ILE A 172 -2.95 22.33 -7.41
N SER A 173 -1.92 22.85 -6.70
CA SER A 173 -0.60 22.99 -7.29
C SER A 173 0.08 21.62 -7.44
N GLU A 174 1.00 21.52 -8.41
CA GLU A 174 1.82 20.32 -8.60
C GLU A 174 2.59 19.94 -7.33
N GLU A 175 3.15 20.93 -6.65
CA GLU A 175 3.88 20.73 -5.38
C GLU A 175 3.00 20.11 -4.30
N LYS A 176 1.77 20.64 -4.08
CA LYS A 176 0.81 20.07 -3.14
C LYS A 176 0.47 18.62 -3.49
N TYR A 177 0.27 18.34 -4.78
CA TYR A 177 -0.02 17.00 -5.26
C TYR A 177 1.14 16.05 -5.02
N LEU A 178 2.38 16.44 -5.40
CA LEU A 178 3.57 15.62 -5.18
C LEU A 178 3.81 15.35 -3.69
N LYS A 179 3.54 16.34 -2.82
CA LYS A 179 3.58 16.13 -1.37
C LYS A 179 2.55 15.08 -0.93
N MET A 180 1.31 15.19 -1.38
CA MET A 180 0.25 14.25 -1.02
C MET A 180 0.60 12.81 -1.44
N ILE A 181 1.03 12.56 -2.69
CA ILE A 181 1.40 11.21 -3.13
C ILE A 181 2.67 10.68 -2.46
N SER A 182 3.60 11.57 -2.09
CA SER A 182 4.77 11.20 -1.30
C SER A 182 4.36 10.67 0.07
N LEU A 183 3.36 11.27 0.69
CA LEU A 183 2.82 10.84 1.98
C LEU A 183 1.92 9.60 1.82
N LYS A 184 0.89 9.65 0.98
CA LYS A 184 -0.10 8.57 0.81
C LYS A 184 0.52 7.26 0.31
N THR A 185 1.37 7.34 -0.69
CA THR A 185 1.95 6.15 -1.36
C THR A 185 3.43 5.98 -1.07
N GLY A 186 4.19 7.07 -1.10
CA GLY A 186 5.66 7.05 -0.99
C GLY A 186 6.14 6.59 0.39
N ALA A 187 5.51 7.05 1.46
CA ALA A 187 5.95 6.77 2.83
C ALA A 187 6.03 5.26 3.15
N LEU A 188 5.04 4.48 2.73
CA LEU A 188 5.05 3.04 3.02
C LEU A 188 6.00 2.27 2.09
N ILE A 189 6.33 2.79 0.91
CA ILE A 189 7.36 2.21 0.03
C ILE A 189 8.76 2.52 0.58
N GLU A 190 8.99 3.74 1.04
CA GLU A 190 10.21 4.09 1.79
C GLU A 190 10.38 3.19 3.02
N CYS A 191 9.30 2.99 3.79
CA CYS A 191 9.26 2.07 4.92
C CYS A 191 9.72 0.66 4.53
N SER A 192 9.24 0.12 3.42
CA SER A 192 9.64 -1.21 2.92
C SER A 192 11.14 -1.31 2.68
N VAL A 193 11.75 -0.27 2.11
CA VAL A 193 13.19 -0.21 1.87
C VAL A 193 13.96 -0.19 3.19
N ILE A 194 13.56 0.68 4.11
CA ILE A 194 14.25 0.87 5.39
C ILE A 194 14.11 -0.36 6.29
N LEU A 195 12.93 -0.97 6.35
CA LEU A 195 12.72 -2.18 7.14
C LEU A 195 13.54 -3.36 6.58
N GLY A 196 13.66 -3.47 5.25
CA GLY A 196 14.54 -4.46 4.63
C GLY A 196 16.01 -4.24 5.01
N ALA A 197 16.45 -2.98 5.03
CA ALA A 197 17.81 -2.63 5.44
C ALA A 197 18.07 -2.95 6.91
N ILE A 198 17.14 -2.65 7.82
CA ILE A 198 17.25 -2.99 9.24
C ILE A 198 17.29 -4.51 9.42
N ALA A 199 16.39 -5.24 8.74
CA ALA A 199 16.29 -6.69 8.86
C ALA A 199 17.56 -7.43 8.41
N SER A 200 18.31 -6.88 7.45
CA SER A 200 19.57 -7.45 6.99
C SER A 200 20.68 -7.46 8.06
N LYS A 201 20.51 -6.65 9.13
CA LYS A 201 21.54 -6.40 10.16
C LYS A 201 22.86 -5.83 9.61
N ALA A 202 22.87 -5.33 8.37
CA ALA A 202 24.04 -4.67 7.82
C ALA A 202 24.38 -3.41 8.63
N ASN A 203 25.66 -3.23 8.91
CA ASN A 203 26.14 -2.04 9.61
C ASN A 203 26.19 -0.85 8.64
N LEU A 204 25.04 -0.22 8.44
CA LEU A 204 24.91 0.93 7.54
C LEU A 204 25.29 2.22 8.27
N ASN A 205 26.17 3.01 7.66
CA ASN A 205 26.41 4.37 8.12
C ASN A 205 25.23 5.28 7.74
N SER A 206 25.16 6.46 8.37
CA SER A 206 24.05 7.42 8.18
C SER A 206 23.89 7.85 6.70
N LYS A 207 24.99 7.97 5.96
CA LYS A 207 24.93 8.33 4.54
C LYS A 207 24.21 7.27 3.73
N THR A 208 24.61 6.02 3.85
CA THR A 208 23.98 4.89 3.15
C THR A 208 22.51 4.72 3.55
N TYR A 209 22.21 4.90 4.83
CA TYR A 209 20.81 4.88 5.31
C TYR A 209 19.96 5.96 4.63
N ASN A 210 20.47 7.19 4.52
CA ASN A 210 19.79 8.28 3.83
C ASN A 210 19.64 8.02 2.33
N GLU A 211 20.58 7.36 1.68
CA GLU A 211 20.51 6.96 0.28
C GLU A 211 19.38 5.92 0.07
N PHE A 212 19.21 4.95 0.96
CA PHE A 212 18.08 4.02 0.93
C PHE A 212 16.74 4.73 1.14
N SER A 213 16.65 5.66 2.09
CA SER A 213 15.46 6.48 2.30
C SER A 213 15.11 7.29 1.03
N TYR A 214 16.09 7.96 0.45
CA TYR A 214 15.92 8.71 -0.80
C TYR A 214 15.48 7.82 -1.96
N PHE A 215 16.08 6.65 -2.12
CA PHE A 215 15.68 5.65 -3.11
C PHE A 215 14.21 5.23 -2.90
N GLY A 216 13.82 4.87 -1.68
CA GLY A 216 12.45 4.45 -1.36
C GLY A 216 11.41 5.53 -1.67
N LYS A 217 11.69 6.80 -1.31
CA LYS A 217 10.84 7.95 -1.64
C LYS A 217 10.62 8.10 -3.14
N ASN A 218 11.71 8.05 -3.93
CA ASN A 218 11.62 8.24 -5.38
C ASN A 218 10.90 7.08 -6.08
N ILE A 219 11.13 5.83 -5.65
CA ILE A 219 10.37 4.67 -6.14
C ILE A 219 8.89 4.84 -5.83
N GLY A 220 8.55 5.35 -4.64
CA GLY A 220 7.17 5.61 -4.24
C GLY A 220 6.49 6.65 -5.13
N LEU A 221 7.17 7.76 -5.43
CA LEU A 221 6.67 8.79 -6.35
C LEU A 221 6.47 8.22 -7.77
N LEU A 222 7.47 7.53 -8.31
CA LEU A 222 7.40 6.91 -9.64
C LEU A 222 6.26 5.88 -9.72
N PHE A 223 6.06 5.10 -8.67
CA PHE A 223 4.96 4.13 -8.60
C PHE A 223 3.60 4.82 -8.71
N GLN A 224 3.37 5.90 -7.97
CA GLN A 224 2.09 6.63 -8.00
C GLN A 224 1.91 7.39 -9.31
N ILE A 225 2.94 8.06 -9.83
CA ILE A 225 2.88 8.75 -11.13
C ILE A 225 2.52 7.76 -12.24
N ARG A 226 3.15 6.58 -12.26
CA ARG A 226 2.81 5.51 -13.19
C ARG A 226 1.35 5.05 -13.03
N ASP A 227 0.88 4.90 -11.79
CA ASP A 227 -0.50 4.49 -11.53
C ASP A 227 -1.51 5.52 -12.05
N ASP A 228 -1.22 6.80 -11.89
CA ASP A 228 -2.02 7.91 -12.42
C ASP A 228 -2.05 7.94 -13.95
N LEU A 229 -0.90 7.71 -14.59
CA LEU A 229 -0.85 7.60 -16.06
C LEU A 229 -1.72 6.44 -16.56
N LEU A 230 -1.67 5.29 -15.87
CA LEU A 230 -2.50 4.13 -16.19
C LEU A 230 -3.97 4.37 -15.88
N GLY A 231 -4.32 5.20 -14.90
CA GLY A 231 -5.69 5.61 -14.61
C GLY A 231 -6.34 6.42 -15.73
N VAL A 232 -5.54 7.11 -16.54
CA VAL A 232 -6.01 7.91 -17.70
C VAL A 232 -5.89 7.13 -19.01
N TRP A 233 -4.72 6.51 -19.28
CA TRP A 233 -4.38 5.85 -20.55
C TRP A 233 -4.21 4.34 -20.45
N GLY A 234 -4.57 3.75 -19.32
CA GLY A 234 -4.48 2.30 -19.13
C GLY A 234 -5.37 1.53 -20.13
N THR A 235 -5.06 0.26 -20.28
CA THR A 235 -5.84 -0.69 -21.12
C THR A 235 -6.22 -1.88 -20.26
N ASP A 236 -7.12 -2.73 -20.74
CA ASP A 236 -7.51 -3.98 -20.06
C ASP A 236 -6.29 -4.85 -19.73
N LYS A 237 -5.24 -4.80 -20.55
CA LYS A 237 -3.96 -5.50 -20.32
C LYS A 237 -3.21 -4.94 -19.08
N THR A 238 -3.44 -3.68 -18.71
CA THR A 238 -2.81 -3.03 -17.55
C THR A 238 -3.66 -3.13 -16.27
N GLY A 239 -4.86 -3.75 -16.38
CA GLY A 239 -5.75 -4.00 -15.25
C GLY A 239 -6.61 -2.79 -14.83
N LYS A 240 -6.60 -1.70 -15.62
CA LYS A 240 -7.47 -0.53 -15.41
C LYS A 240 -8.21 -0.19 -16.70
N PRO A 241 -9.55 0.04 -16.66
CA PRO A 241 -10.30 0.55 -17.81
C PRO A 241 -9.80 1.94 -18.20
N VAL A 242 -9.79 2.22 -19.51
CA VAL A 242 -9.40 3.54 -20.04
C VAL A 242 -10.23 4.65 -19.40
N GLY A 243 -9.55 5.69 -18.88
CA GLY A 243 -10.21 6.86 -18.30
C GLY A 243 -10.91 6.61 -16.96
N ALA A 244 -10.56 5.55 -16.22
CA ALA A 244 -11.16 5.24 -14.93
C ALA A 244 -11.06 6.42 -13.94
N ASP A 245 -9.90 7.08 -13.87
CA ASP A 245 -9.68 8.24 -13.00
C ASP A 245 -10.50 9.46 -13.46
N ILE A 246 -10.67 9.66 -14.77
CA ILE A 246 -11.50 10.74 -15.31
C ILE A 246 -12.96 10.50 -14.95
N LYS A 247 -13.47 9.28 -15.11
CA LYS A 247 -14.85 8.90 -14.74
C LYS A 247 -15.11 9.11 -13.24
N ARG A 248 -14.12 8.82 -12.39
CA ARG A 248 -14.18 9.04 -10.94
C ARG A 248 -13.91 10.49 -10.54
N LYS A 249 -13.55 11.35 -11.47
CA LYS A 249 -13.11 12.75 -11.22
C LYS A 249 -11.95 12.86 -10.25
N LYS A 250 -11.09 11.84 -10.25
CA LYS A 250 -9.89 11.82 -9.43
C LYS A 250 -8.91 12.88 -9.93
N LYS A 251 -8.34 13.66 -9.02
CA LYS A 251 -7.33 14.67 -9.34
C LYS A 251 -5.94 14.02 -9.43
N SER A 252 -5.77 13.13 -10.42
CA SER A 252 -4.49 12.50 -10.73
C SER A 252 -3.52 13.48 -11.40
N LEU A 253 -2.22 13.17 -11.43
CA LEU A 253 -1.20 14.07 -11.96
C LEU A 253 -1.50 14.61 -13.36
N PRO A 254 -1.93 13.80 -14.36
CA PRO A 254 -2.28 14.32 -15.68
C PRO A 254 -3.39 15.38 -15.64
N ILE A 255 -4.39 15.17 -14.79
CA ILE A 255 -5.51 16.13 -14.63
C ILE A 255 -5.00 17.44 -14.02
N ILE A 256 -4.17 17.38 -12.98
CA ILE A 256 -3.60 18.54 -12.31
C ILE A 256 -2.71 19.34 -13.27
N LEU A 257 -1.83 18.68 -14.00
CA LEU A 257 -0.98 19.32 -14.98
C LEU A 257 -1.80 20.02 -16.08
N THR A 258 -2.89 19.41 -16.55
CA THR A 258 -3.76 20.00 -17.55
C THR A 258 -4.52 21.21 -16.99
N LEU A 259 -5.04 21.13 -15.76
CA LEU A 259 -5.73 22.25 -15.11
C LEU A 259 -4.82 23.45 -14.85
N ASN A 260 -3.52 23.21 -14.64
CA ASN A 260 -2.51 24.24 -14.39
C ASN A 260 -1.74 24.68 -15.66
N SER A 261 -2.05 24.08 -16.81
CA SER A 261 -1.33 24.40 -18.06
C SER A 261 -1.66 25.79 -18.60
N SER A 262 -0.75 26.36 -19.38
CA SER A 262 -0.96 27.60 -20.15
C SER A 262 -1.96 27.43 -21.30
N ASN A 263 -2.30 26.19 -21.68
CA ASN A 263 -3.33 25.92 -22.67
C ASN A 263 -4.73 26.11 -22.04
N ILE A 264 -5.23 27.34 -22.13
CA ILE A 264 -6.52 27.75 -21.56
C ILE A 264 -7.68 26.87 -22.08
N SER A 265 -7.66 26.51 -23.36
CA SER A 265 -8.72 25.68 -23.96
C SER A 265 -8.76 24.28 -23.32
N ALA A 266 -7.61 23.64 -23.15
CA ALA A 266 -7.53 22.31 -22.51
C ALA A 266 -7.91 22.39 -21.03
N SER A 267 -7.40 23.38 -20.29
CA SER A 267 -7.71 23.62 -18.88
C SER A 267 -9.22 23.80 -18.66
N ASN A 268 -9.88 24.65 -19.50
CA ASN A 268 -11.32 24.88 -19.42
C ASN A 268 -12.14 23.62 -19.70
N LYS A 269 -11.77 22.82 -20.72
CA LYS A 269 -12.46 21.56 -21.02
C LYS A 269 -12.37 20.56 -19.85
N VAL A 270 -11.18 20.37 -19.29
CA VAL A 270 -11.01 19.49 -18.13
C VAL A 270 -11.76 20.02 -16.91
N SER A 271 -11.71 21.33 -16.65
CA SER A 271 -12.46 21.96 -15.56
C SER A 271 -13.97 21.72 -15.69
N GLN A 272 -14.53 21.87 -16.91
CA GLN A 272 -15.95 21.59 -17.17
C GLN A 272 -16.32 20.11 -16.95
N ILE A 273 -15.43 19.19 -17.34
CA ILE A 273 -15.65 17.74 -17.10
C ILE A 273 -15.63 17.43 -15.61
N MET A 274 -14.67 18.01 -14.89
CA MET A 274 -14.50 17.78 -13.45
C MET A 274 -15.62 18.42 -12.60
N SER A 275 -16.26 19.49 -13.07
CA SER A 275 -17.35 20.19 -12.36
C SER A 275 -18.75 19.60 -12.59
N LYS A 276 -18.94 18.72 -13.57
CA LYS A 276 -20.26 18.08 -13.78
C LYS A 276 -20.60 17.21 -12.57
N GLU A 277 -21.85 17.18 -12.15
CA GLU A 277 -22.31 16.27 -11.09
C GLU A 277 -22.11 14.79 -11.50
N ARG A 278 -21.82 13.94 -10.50
CA ARG A 278 -21.62 12.48 -10.72
C ARG A 278 -22.92 11.79 -11.08
#